data_09668a46a06357ab255ffcd8bb719d79
#
_entry.id   09668a46a06357ab255ffcd8bb719d79
#
_cell.length_a   1.000
_cell.length_b   1.000
_cell.length_c   1.000
_cell.angle_alpha   90.00
_cell.angle_beta   90.00
_cell.angle_gamma   90.00
#
_symmetry.space_group_name_H-M   'P 1'
#
loop_
_entity.id
_entity.type
_entity.pdbx_description
1 polymer ?
#
loop_
_entity_poly.entity_id
_entity_poly.type
_entity_poly.pdbx_seq_one_letter_code
_entity_poly.pdbx_strand_id
1 'polypeptide(L)'
;MAPMKLIKQAPVLTELGFDDQQKAAIAHRGSPLLLMGTAGSGKTTVLIEAALSRISDGTSSDSILFITYGRERASEIRDAIAIRSSATGYEPLARTFHSLAISIVKMKSGEEYREPILLSGAEQEKF
;
A
#
# COMPACT_ATOMS: atom_id res chain seq x y z
N MET A 1 -31.26 4.83 -22.53
CA MET A 1 -31.06 5.17 -21.12
C MET A 1 -30.04 4.19 -20.56
N ALA A 2 -28.80 4.63 -20.26
CA ALA A 2 -27.80 3.75 -19.69
C ALA A 2 -28.22 3.40 -18.24
N PRO A 3 -28.13 2.10 -17.82
CA PRO A 3 -28.44 1.75 -16.44
C PRO A 3 -27.44 2.42 -15.52
N MET A 4 -27.95 3.11 -14.50
CA MET A 4 -27.15 3.69 -13.42
C MET A 4 -26.39 2.55 -12.75
N LYS A 5 -25.04 2.49 -12.94
CA LYS A 5 -24.20 1.58 -12.17
C LYS A 5 -24.27 2.01 -10.72
N LEU A 6 -24.87 1.18 -9.88
CA LEU A 6 -24.74 1.31 -8.44
C LEU A 6 -23.24 1.22 -8.12
N ILE A 7 -22.65 2.34 -7.75
CA ILE A 7 -21.30 2.37 -7.16
C ILE A 7 -21.46 1.67 -5.82
N LYS A 8 -20.96 0.45 -5.70
CA LYS A 8 -20.81 -0.19 -4.39
C LYS A 8 -19.87 0.69 -3.60
N GLN A 9 -20.41 1.40 -2.63
CA GLN A 9 -19.61 2.12 -1.65
C GLN A 9 -18.66 1.13 -0.98
N ALA A 10 -17.40 1.54 -0.77
CA ALA A 10 -16.49 0.75 0.05
C ALA A 10 -17.18 0.44 1.40
N PRO A 11 -17.03 -0.79 1.92
CA PRO A 11 -17.69 -1.16 3.17
C PRO A 11 -17.34 -0.16 4.27
N VAL A 12 -18.35 0.34 4.95
CA VAL A 12 -18.17 1.27 6.07
C VAL A 12 -17.38 0.54 7.16
N LEU A 13 -16.47 1.22 7.84
CA LEU A 13 -15.61 0.67 8.91
C LEU A 13 -16.34 -0.22 9.93
N THR A 14 -17.62 0.04 10.15
CA THR A 14 -18.50 -0.74 11.04
C THR A 14 -18.81 -2.15 10.53
N GLU A 15 -18.74 -2.38 9.22
CA GLU A 15 -19.05 -3.71 8.63
C GLU A 15 -17.88 -4.69 8.71
N LEU A 16 -16.66 -4.21 8.95
CA LEU A 16 -15.45 -5.02 9.03
C LEU A 16 -15.12 -5.51 10.44
N GLY A 17 -15.92 -5.15 11.45
CA GLY A 17 -15.76 -5.66 12.82
C GLY A 17 -14.47 -5.22 13.51
N PHE A 18 -13.93 -4.04 13.19
CA PHE A 18 -12.75 -3.50 13.86
C PHE A 18 -13.01 -3.19 15.33
N ASP A 19 -12.06 -3.54 16.19
CA ASP A 19 -12.05 -3.12 17.58
C ASP A 19 -11.70 -1.62 17.74
N ASP A 20 -11.78 -1.11 18.96
CA ASP A 20 -11.57 0.32 19.23
C ASP A 20 -10.12 0.76 19.00
N GLN A 21 -9.13 -0.12 19.23
CA GLN A 21 -7.72 0.16 18.96
C GLN A 21 -7.44 0.21 17.46
N GLN A 22 -8.01 -0.70 16.71
CA GLN A 22 -7.92 -0.73 15.25
C GLN A 22 -8.59 0.51 14.64
N LYS A 23 -9.77 0.90 15.11
CA LYS A 23 -10.45 2.13 14.68
C LYS A 23 -9.63 3.38 15.00
N ALA A 24 -9.03 3.45 16.17
CA ALA A 24 -8.14 4.55 16.55
C ALA A 24 -6.91 4.63 15.63
N ALA A 25 -6.30 3.49 15.28
CA ALA A 25 -5.19 3.43 14.34
C ALA A 25 -5.58 3.89 12.93
N ILE A 26 -6.75 3.48 12.44
CA ILE A 26 -7.28 3.90 11.13
C ILE A 26 -7.52 5.41 11.08
N ALA A 27 -8.06 5.97 12.16
CA ALA A 27 -8.36 7.40 12.27
C ALA A 27 -7.13 8.27 12.57
N HIS A 28 -5.99 7.67 12.94
CA HIS A 28 -4.79 8.39 13.34
C HIS A 28 -4.25 9.29 12.21
N ARG A 29 -3.87 10.53 12.56
CA ARG A 29 -3.30 11.54 11.64
C ARG A 29 -2.18 12.32 12.33
N GLY A 30 -1.30 12.88 11.53
CA GLY A 30 -0.39 13.96 11.92
C GLY A 30 0.92 13.55 12.58
N SER A 31 1.08 12.31 13.06
CA SER A 31 2.33 11.83 13.68
C SER A 31 2.64 10.39 13.29
N PRO A 32 3.89 9.92 13.47
CA PRO A 32 4.21 8.50 13.28
C PRO A 32 3.40 7.61 14.21
N LEU A 33 2.94 6.45 13.69
CA LEU A 33 2.23 5.43 14.44
C LEU A 33 2.95 4.10 14.29
N LEU A 34 3.20 3.42 15.41
CA LEU A 34 3.68 2.05 15.43
C LEU A 34 2.52 1.11 15.78
N LEU A 35 2.14 0.25 14.82
CA LEU A 35 1.12 -0.76 15.01
C LEU A 35 1.77 -2.11 15.33
N MET A 36 1.56 -2.60 16.54
CA MET A 36 2.10 -3.88 17.02
C MET A 36 0.98 -4.91 17.19
N GLY A 37 1.32 -6.16 16.98
CA GLY A 37 0.38 -7.27 17.17
C GLY A 37 0.95 -8.58 16.65
N THR A 38 0.37 -9.69 17.09
CA THR A 38 0.73 -11.04 16.64
C THR A 38 0.38 -11.27 15.16
N ALA A 39 0.90 -12.33 14.56
CA ALA A 39 0.49 -12.75 13.23
C ALA A 39 -1.03 -13.00 13.18
N GLY A 40 -1.70 -12.54 12.12
CA GLY A 40 -3.15 -12.69 11.96
C GLY A 40 -4.01 -11.71 12.78
N SER A 41 -3.41 -10.74 13.49
CA SER A 41 -4.15 -9.74 14.27
C SER A 41 -4.79 -8.61 13.44
N GLY A 42 -4.70 -8.68 12.10
CA GLY A 42 -5.32 -7.71 11.20
C GLY A 42 -4.50 -6.44 10.95
N LYS A 43 -3.21 -6.40 11.30
CA LYS A 43 -2.35 -5.22 11.09
C LYS A 43 -2.36 -4.70 9.65
N THR A 44 -2.22 -5.60 8.67
CA THR A 44 -2.22 -5.23 7.25
C THR A 44 -3.58 -4.67 6.83
N THR A 45 -4.66 -5.27 7.30
CA THR A 45 -6.03 -4.80 7.04
C THR A 45 -6.23 -3.39 7.60
N VAL A 46 -5.77 -3.12 8.83
CA VAL A 46 -5.82 -1.80 9.46
C VAL A 46 -5.04 -0.76 8.64
N LEU A 47 -3.84 -1.11 8.15
CA LEU A 47 -3.05 -0.20 7.31
C LEU A 47 -3.72 0.12 5.97
N ILE A 48 -4.34 -0.88 5.35
CA ILE A 48 -5.10 -0.68 4.10
C ILE A 48 -6.30 0.23 4.36
N GLU A 49 -7.07 -0.01 5.42
CA GLU A 49 -8.22 0.83 5.76
C GLU A 49 -7.80 2.27 6.15
N ALA A 50 -6.66 2.42 6.82
CA ALA A 50 -6.09 3.73 7.11
C ALA A 50 -5.73 4.51 5.84
N ALA A 51 -5.21 3.83 4.82
CA ALA A 51 -4.94 4.44 3.52
C ALA A 51 -6.24 4.82 2.79
N LEU A 52 -7.21 3.92 2.74
CA LEU A 52 -8.51 4.19 2.12
C LEU A 52 -9.27 5.33 2.81
N SER A 53 -9.20 5.38 4.14
CA SER A 53 -9.76 6.49 4.92
C SER A 53 -9.13 7.84 4.55
N ARG A 54 -7.79 7.88 4.37
CA ARG A 54 -7.10 9.11 3.94
C ARG A 54 -7.49 9.54 2.53
N ILE A 55 -7.66 8.59 1.63
CA ILE A 55 -8.12 8.88 0.25
C ILE A 55 -9.54 9.43 0.30
N SER A 56 -10.40 8.86 1.12
CA SER A 56 -11.77 9.37 1.33
C SER A 56 -11.79 10.79 1.91
N ASP A 57 -10.80 11.13 2.74
CA ASP A 57 -10.59 12.48 3.29
C ASP A 57 -9.96 13.46 2.29
N GLY A 58 -9.68 13.03 1.05
CA GLY A 58 -9.14 13.86 -0.02
C GLY A 58 -7.63 13.77 -0.24
N THR A 59 -6.92 12.85 0.43
CA THR A 59 -5.50 12.59 0.15
C THR A 59 -5.37 11.91 -1.20
N SER A 60 -4.48 12.40 -2.07
CA SER A 60 -4.19 11.73 -3.33
C SER A 60 -3.58 10.35 -3.09
N SER A 61 -4.04 9.35 -3.83
CA SER A 61 -3.49 7.97 -3.77
C SER A 61 -2.00 7.94 -4.09
N ASP A 62 -1.53 8.80 -4.96
CA ASP A 62 -0.10 8.94 -5.32
C ASP A 62 0.79 9.41 -4.16
N SER A 63 0.18 9.98 -3.12
CA SER A 63 0.87 10.40 -1.90
C SER A 63 0.96 9.29 -0.85
N ILE A 64 0.43 8.10 -1.14
CA ILE A 64 0.42 6.96 -0.22
C ILE A 64 1.27 5.84 -0.80
N LEU A 65 2.26 5.41 -0.02
CA LEU A 65 3.17 4.34 -0.39
C LEU A 65 3.17 3.23 0.67
N PHE A 66 2.89 2.01 0.25
CA PHE A 66 3.12 0.80 1.05
C PHE A 66 4.49 0.23 0.71
N ILE A 67 5.31 -0.02 1.72
CA ILE A 67 6.60 -0.68 1.58
C ILE A 67 6.54 -2.02 2.30
N THR A 68 6.93 -3.07 1.59
CA THR A 68 6.94 -4.44 2.11
C THR A 68 8.28 -5.12 1.89
N TYR A 69 8.51 -6.22 2.59
CA TYR A 69 9.73 -7.00 2.44
C TYR A 69 9.72 -7.88 1.18
N GLY A 70 8.59 -8.52 0.87
CA GLY A 70 8.46 -9.48 -0.23
C GLY A 70 7.50 -9.02 -1.33
N ARG A 71 7.75 -9.52 -2.55
CA ARG A 71 6.91 -9.23 -3.74
C ARG A 71 5.48 -9.75 -3.57
N GLU A 72 5.32 -10.92 -2.96
CA GLU A 72 4.00 -11.53 -2.71
C GLU A 72 3.15 -10.62 -1.83
N ARG A 73 3.72 -10.12 -0.73
CA ARG A 73 3.01 -9.20 0.17
C ARG A 73 2.65 -7.89 -0.53
N ALA A 74 3.52 -7.36 -1.38
CA ALA A 74 3.21 -6.17 -2.18
C ALA A 74 2.05 -6.43 -3.15
N SER A 75 1.99 -7.62 -3.76
CA SER A 75 0.88 -8.02 -4.63
C SER A 75 -0.43 -8.16 -3.84
N GLU A 76 -0.40 -8.86 -2.71
CA GLU A 76 -1.58 -9.02 -1.82
C GLU A 76 -2.18 -7.67 -1.40
N ILE A 77 -1.32 -6.69 -1.07
CA ILE A 77 -1.77 -5.35 -0.71
C ILE A 77 -2.41 -4.65 -1.91
N ARG A 78 -1.80 -4.72 -3.09
CA ARG A 78 -2.40 -4.14 -4.31
C ARG A 78 -3.76 -4.73 -4.61
N ASP A 79 -3.87 -6.07 -4.57
CA ASP A 79 -5.11 -6.79 -4.85
C ASP A 79 -6.20 -6.42 -3.82
N ALA A 80 -5.84 -6.35 -2.55
CA ALA A 80 -6.76 -5.96 -1.48
C ALA A 80 -7.25 -4.51 -1.62
N ILE A 81 -6.39 -3.60 -2.06
CA ILE A 81 -6.75 -2.22 -2.34
C ILE A 81 -7.63 -2.15 -3.58
N ALA A 82 -7.27 -2.83 -4.67
CA ALA A 82 -8.02 -2.84 -5.92
C ALA A 82 -9.47 -3.31 -5.71
N ILE A 83 -9.68 -4.36 -4.92
CA ILE A 83 -11.01 -4.86 -4.57
C ILE A 83 -11.86 -3.80 -3.86
N ARG A 84 -11.24 -2.97 -3.02
CA ARG A 84 -11.92 -2.00 -2.15
C ARG A 84 -12.02 -0.61 -2.76
N SER A 85 -11.04 -0.24 -3.61
CA SER A 85 -10.96 1.09 -4.26
C SER A 85 -11.60 1.15 -5.64
N SER A 86 -12.29 0.10 -6.09
CA SER A 86 -12.85 -0.06 -7.43
C SER A 86 -13.74 1.10 -7.93
N ALA A 87 -14.00 2.09 -7.08
CA ALA A 87 -14.78 3.27 -7.41
C ALA A 87 -13.94 4.49 -7.86
N THR A 88 -12.64 4.53 -7.62
CA THR A 88 -11.84 5.77 -7.79
C THR A 88 -10.77 5.71 -8.87
N GLY A 89 -10.44 4.53 -9.40
CA GLY A 89 -9.46 4.37 -10.49
C GLY A 89 -8.00 4.70 -10.13
N TYR A 90 -7.73 5.10 -8.89
CA TYR A 90 -6.40 5.43 -8.40
C TYR A 90 -6.05 4.54 -7.20
N GLU A 91 -5.01 3.75 -7.35
CA GLU A 91 -4.54 2.83 -6.31
C GLU A 91 -3.26 3.36 -5.67
N PRO A 92 -3.15 3.30 -4.31
CA PRO A 92 -1.89 3.54 -3.62
C PRO A 92 -0.80 2.61 -4.12
N LEU A 93 0.43 3.11 -4.14
CA LEU A 93 1.57 2.38 -4.60
C LEU A 93 2.04 1.37 -3.54
N ALA A 94 2.10 0.09 -3.88
CA ALA A 94 2.69 -0.93 -3.02
C ALA A 94 3.96 -1.50 -3.68
N ARG A 95 5.10 -1.38 -2.99
CA ARG A 95 6.43 -1.78 -3.48
C ARG A 95 7.24 -2.52 -2.41
N THR A 96 8.22 -3.28 -2.86
CA THR A 96 9.26 -3.78 -1.97
C THR A 96 10.35 -2.71 -1.76
N PHE A 97 11.14 -2.82 -0.70
CA PHE A 97 12.29 -1.95 -0.47
C PHE A 97 13.24 -1.91 -1.68
N HIS A 98 13.55 -3.08 -2.26
CA HIS A 98 14.43 -3.16 -3.43
C HIS A 98 13.85 -2.45 -4.65
N SER A 99 12.57 -2.66 -4.95
CA SER A 99 11.95 -2.01 -6.10
C SER A 99 11.82 -0.49 -5.93
N LEU A 100 11.63 -0.02 -4.70
CA LEU A 100 11.63 1.41 -4.38
C LEU A 100 13.04 1.99 -4.57
N ALA A 101 14.07 1.32 -4.04
CA ALA A 101 15.46 1.76 -4.17
C ALA A 101 15.88 1.88 -5.64
N ILE A 102 15.56 0.88 -6.46
CA ILE A 102 15.81 0.93 -7.92
C ILE A 102 15.12 2.12 -8.56
N SER A 103 13.86 2.39 -8.20
CA SER A 103 13.12 3.54 -8.73
C SER A 103 13.77 4.87 -8.37
N ILE A 104 14.27 5.01 -7.14
CA ILE A 104 14.96 6.23 -6.68
C ILE A 104 16.28 6.43 -7.45
N VAL A 105 17.05 5.35 -7.61
CA VAL A 105 18.31 5.40 -8.40
C VAL A 105 18.02 5.81 -9.83
N LYS A 106 17.01 5.19 -10.45
CA LYS A 106 16.58 5.50 -11.82
C LYS A 106 16.19 6.97 -11.97
N MET A 107 15.43 7.52 -11.04
CA MET A 107 15.02 8.93 -11.07
C MET A 107 16.22 9.89 -10.94
N LYS A 108 17.23 9.52 -10.14
CA LYS A 108 18.42 10.38 -9.93
C LYS A 108 19.45 10.29 -11.06
N SER A 109 19.54 9.16 -11.74
CA SER A 109 20.54 8.93 -12.81
C SER A 109 20.12 9.52 -14.16
N GLY A 110 18.84 9.91 -14.34
CA GLY A 110 18.35 10.50 -15.58
C GLY A 110 18.66 9.65 -16.82
N GLU A 111 19.16 10.28 -17.90
CA GLU A 111 19.49 9.62 -19.17
C GLU A 111 20.71 8.68 -19.08
N GLU A 112 21.55 8.80 -18.04
CA GLU A 112 22.70 7.93 -17.82
C GLU A 112 22.33 6.62 -17.11
N TYR A 113 21.04 6.40 -16.80
CA TYR A 113 20.59 5.18 -16.14
C TYR A 113 20.85 3.95 -17.01
N ARG A 114 21.75 3.09 -16.54
CA ARG A 114 21.89 1.72 -17.05
C ARG A 114 21.13 0.78 -16.12
N GLU A 115 20.36 -0.15 -16.68
CA GLU A 115 19.68 -1.15 -15.86
C GLU A 115 20.71 -1.92 -15.02
N PRO A 116 20.55 -1.93 -13.68
CA PRO A 116 21.48 -2.65 -12.82
C PRO A 116 21.35 -4.15 -13.07
N ILE A 117 22.46 -4.84 -13.15
CA ILE A 117 22.51 -6.30 -13.13
C ILE A 117 22.20 -6.72 -11.68
N LEU A 118 21.09 -7.43 -11.48
CA LEU A 118 20.76 -7.98 -10.17
C LEU A 118 21.62 -9.21 -9.92
N LEU A 119 22.59 -9.09 -9.01
CA LEU A 119 23.41 -10.21 -8.59
C LEU A 119 22.60 -11.19 -7.75
N SER A 120 22.69 -12.47 -8.05
CA SER A 120 22.16 -13.54 -7.19
C SER A 120 22.97 -13.66 -5.90
N GLY A 121 22.42 -14.30 -4.85
CA GLY A 121 23.12 -14.45 -3.57
C GLY A 121 24.53 -15.07 -3.71
N ALA A 122 24.72 -16.02 -4.63
CA ALA A 122 26.02 -16.64 -4.90
C ALA A 122 27.02 -15.70 -5.60
N GLU A 123 26.56 -14.67 -6.30
CA GLU A 123 27.39 -13.67 -6.96
C GLU A 123 27.74 -12.51 -6.04
N GLN A 124 26.93 -12.24 -5.02
CA GLN A 124 27.16 -11.19 -4.03
C GLN A 124 28.38 -11.47 -3.14
N GLU A 125 28.73 -12.74 -2.91
CA GLU A 125 29.88 -13.14 -2.10
C GLU A 125 31.25 -12.89 -2.79
N LYS A 126 31.26 -12.48 -4.06
CA LYS A 126 32.48 -12.22 -4.84
C LYS A 126 32.92 -10.75 -4.84
N PHE A 127 32.14 -9.89 -4.22
CA PHE A 127 32.40 -8.46 -4.08
C PHE A 127 32.48 -8.06 -2.62
#